data_f258eba10f7d54e2861858b5c4207e4d
#
_entry.id   f258eba10f7d54e2861858b5c4207e4d
#
_cell.length_a   1.000
_cell.length_b   1.000
_cell.length_c   1.000
_cell.angle_alpha   90.00
_cell.angle_beta   90.00
_cell.angle_gamma   90.00
#
_symmetry.space_group_name_H-M   'P 1'
#
loop_
_entity.id
_entity.type
_entity.pdbx_description
1 polymer ?
#
loop_
_entity_poly.entity_id
_entity_poly.type
_entity_poly.pdbx_seq_one_letter_code
_entity_poly.pdbx_strand_id
1 'polypeptide(L)'
;MKRISILLAICLLLGIPAQAAAPALFQYQSSQLGFSITVPGVCQGEVIAEETDTGVNFYHAPSREKYGGEIGSVVVVSPRSGFFSGHYDDMAYQIIAIGKNRVFLWKTPGGGAPTGGDFLDAFKRVSSTFSMENLRKGLVPAQPDGWPKLQTVRHLAYLPVSGGLARPNAPLTRGELAQMLYTLLDAGNKADSYRVPFSDTAGKDCAQ
;
A
#
# COMPACT_ATOMS: atom_id res chain seq x y z
N MET A 1 -48.49 -37.08 -23.72
CA MET A 1 -47.39 -37.11 -22.73
C MET A 1 -46.00 -36.73 -23.28
N LYS A 2 -45.77 -36.56 -24.60
CA LYS A 2 -44.44 -36.17 -25.18
C LYS A 2 -44.11 -34.68 -25.15
N ARG A 3 -45.09 -33.79 -24.92
CA ARG A 3 -44.87 -32.33 -24.96
C ARG A 3 -44.40 -31.71 -23.65
N ILE A 4 -44.59 -32.41 -22.53
CA ILE A 4 -44.18 -31.92 -21.18
C ILE A 4 -42.68 -32.14 -20.95
N SER A 5 -42.10 -33.18 -21.53
CA SER A 5 -40.66 -33.48 -21.40
C SER A 5 -39.74 -32.48 -22.07
N ILE A 6 -40.19 -31.82 -23.15
CA ILE A 6 -39.39 -30.82 -23.89
C ILE A 6 -39.32 -29.50 -23.12
N LEU A 7 -40.42 -29.11 -22.45
CA LEU A 7 -40.47 -27.89 -21.65
C LEU A 7 -39.57 -27.98 -20.39
N LEU A 8 -39.51 -29.19 -19.78
CA LEU A 8 -38.63 -29.42 -18.61
C LEU A 8 -37.14 -29.38 -18.99
N ALA A 9 -36.78 -29.86 -20.18
CA ALA A 9 -35.38 -29.80 -20.68
C ALA A 9 -34.90 -28.37 -21.00
N ILE A 10 -35.81 -27.50 -21.47
CA ILE A 10 -35.47 -26.09 -21.75
C ILE A 10 -35.30 -25.30 -20.45
N CYS A 11 -36.04 -25.57 -19.39
CA CYS A 11 -35.86 -24.93 -18.09
C CYS A 11 -34.56 -25.34 -17.40
N LEU A 12 -34.06 -26.56 -17.62
CA LEU A 12 -32.77 -27.01 -17.08
C LEU A 12 -31.57 -26.40 -17.80
N LEU A 13 -31.71 -25.94 -19.04
CA LEU A 13 -30.63 -25.27 -19.79
C LEU A 13 -30.50 -23.77 -19.48
N LEU A 14 -31.54 -23.16 -18.89
CA LEU A 14 -31.52 -21.71 -18.55
C LEU A 14 -31.10 -21.44 -17.10
N GLY A 15 -30.82 -22.46 -16.31
CA GLY A 15 -30.56 -22.34 -14.88
C GLY A 15 -29.13 -22.60 -14.41
N ILE A 16 -28.14 -22.60 -15.31
CA ILE A 16 -26.75 -22.62 -14.87
C ILE A 16 -26.38 -21.17 -14.49
N PRO A 17 -26.29 -20.83 -13.18
CA PRO A 17 -25.77 -19.53 -12.82
C PRO A 17 -24.36 -19.44 -13.42
N ALA A 18 -24.10 -18.42 -14.22
CA ALA A 18 -22.77 -18.10 -14.66
C ALA A 18 -21.92 -17.88 -13.40
N GLN A 19 -21.16 -18.89 -13.03
CA GLN A 19 -20.26 -18.83 -11.90
C GLN A 19 -19.25 -17.75 -12.25
N ALA A 20 -19.35 -16.58 -11.61
CA ALA A 20 -18.39 -15.52 -11.79
C ALA A 20 -17.00 -16.11 -11.53
N ALA A 21 -16.14 -16.07 -12.54
CA ALA A 21 -14.76 -16.52 -12.38
C ALA A 21 -14.15 -15.81 -11.17
N ALA A 22 -13.51 -16.57 -10.28
CA ALA A 22 -12.83 -15.99 -9.15
C ALA A 22 -11.84 -14.94 -9.67
N PRO A 23 -11.75 -13.76 -9.01
CA PRO A 23 -10.84 -12.74 -9.45
C PRO A 23 -9.40 -13.28 -9.48
N ALA A 24 -8.64 -12.94 -10.52
CA ALA A 24 -7.23 -13.28 -10.60
C ALA A 24 -6.51 -12.65 -9.41
N LEU A 25 -5.71 -13.44 -8.69
CA LEU A 25 -4.97 -12.98 -7.51
C LEU A 25 -3.55 -13.53 -7.54
N PHE A 26 -2.58 -12.66 -7.35
CA PHE A 26 -1.23 -13.02 -6.97
C PHE A 26 -1.06 -12.84 -5.47
N GLN A 27 -0.52 -13.85 -4.80
CA GLN A 27 -0.25 -13.83 -3.37
C GLN A 27 1.19 -14.26 -3.10
N TYR A 28 1.86 -13.53 -2.22
CA TYR A 28 3.19 -13.86 -1.74
C TYR A 28 3.28 -13.59 -0.24
N GLN A 29 4.01 -14.43 0.48
CA GLN A 29 4.25 -14.27 1.92
C GLN A 29 5.70 -14.57 2.24
N SER A 30 6.34 -13.69 3.01
CA SER A 30 7.66 -13.90 3.60
C SER A 30 7.57 -13.84 5.12
N SER A 31 7.94 -14.94 5.76
CA SER A 31 8.10 -14.99 7.21
C SER A 31 9.39 -14.28 7.67
N GLN A 32 10.46 -14.38 6.89
CA GLN A 32 11.74 -13.73 7.17
C GLN A 32 11.62 -12.22 7.11
N LEU A 33 11.04 -11.70 6.05
CA LEU A 33 10.83 -10.26 5.84
C LEU A 33 9.59 -9.74 6.58
N GLY A 34 8.74 -10.63 7.09
CA GLY A 34 7.61 -10.31 7.96
C GLY A 34 6.50 -9.53 7.28
N PHE A 35 6.06 -9.95 6.09
CA PHE A 35 4.90 -9.40 5.41
C PHE A 35 4.24 -10.42 4.49
N SER A 36 3.01 -10.13 4.12
CA SER A 36 2.32 -10.74 2.98
C SER A 36 1.86 -9.65 2.01
N ILE A 37 1.73 -10.01 0.74
CA ILE A 37 1.21 -9.11 -0.28
C ILE A 37 0.21 -9.85 -1.17
N THR A 38 -0.88 -9.16 -1.50
CA THR A 38 -1.90 -9.62 -2.43
C THR A 38 -2.10 -8.58 -3.52
N VAL A 39 -1.93 -8.97 -4.79
CA VAL A 39 -2.14 -8.09 -5.93
C VAL A 39 -3.31 -8.62 -6.76
N PRO A 40 -4.42 -7.88 -6.88
CA PRO A 40 -5.57 -8.26 -7.70
C PRO A 40 -5.25 -8.08 -9.19
N GLY A 41 -5.93 -8.85 -10.04
CA GLY A 41 -5.80 -8.76 -11.50
C GLY A 41 -4.61 -9.52 -12.10
N VAL A 42 -3.87 -10.28 -11.29
CA VAL A 42 -2.73 -11.10 -11.71
C VAL A 42 -2.92 -12.53 -11.27
N CYS A 43 -2.77 -13.48 -12.19
CA CYS A 43 -2.83 -14.90 -11.85
C CYS A 43 -1.53 -15.38 -11.20
N GLN A 44 -1.68 -16.33 -10.29
CA GLN A 44 -0.54 -17.05 -9.75
C GLN A 44 0.19 -17.75 -10.92
N GLY A 45 1.51 -17.57 -11.00
CA GLY A 45 2.33 -18.08 -12.10
C GLY A 45 2.68 -17.03 -13.19
N GLU A 46 1.97 -15.91 -13.27
CA GLU A 46 2.38 -14.79 -14.13
C GLU A 46 3.55 -13.99 -13.54
N VAL A 47 3.75 -14.08 -12.22
CA VAL A 47 4.79 -13.36 -11.48
C VAL A 47 5.68 -14.34 -10.72
N ILE A 48 6.99 -14.13 -10.83
CA ILE A 48 8.01 -14.78 -10.00
C ILE A 48 8.42 -13.80 -8.92
N ALA A 49 8.47 -14.25 -7.67
CA ALA A 49 8.99 -13.51 -6.53
C ALA A 49 10.32 -14.12 -6.09
N GLU A 50 11.38 -13.31 -6.01
CA GLU A 50 12.70 -13.71 -5.53
C GLU A 50 13.06 -12.95 -4.28
N GLU A 51 13.16 -13.67 -3.18
CA GLU A 51 13.51 -13.11 -1.89
C GLU A 51 15.02 -12.89 -1.80
N THR A 52 15.40 -11.76 -1.21
CA THR A 52 16.76 -11.39 -0.85
C THR A 52 16.83 -11.12 0.66
N ASP A 53 17.98 -10.84 1.21
CA ASP A 53 18.14 -10.53 2.65
C ASP A 53 17.36 -9.28 3.08
N THR A 54 17.10 -8.36 2.16
CA THR A 54 16.50 -7.06 2.46
C THR A 54 15.23 -6.77 1.66
N GLY A 55 14.70 -7.73 0.90
CA GLY A 55 13.52 -7.46 0.09
C GLY A 55 13.10 -8.61 -0.80
N VAL A 56 12.18 -8.32 -1.70
CA VAL A 56 11.65 -9.26 -2.70
C VAL A 56 11.59 -8.58 -4.05
N ASN A 57 12.19 -9.18 -5.05
CA ASN A 57 12.10 -8.74 -6.43
C ASN A 57 10.98 -9.49 -7.15
N PHE A 58 10.14 -8.76 -7.88
CA PHE A 58 9.05 -9.31 -8.67
C PHE A 58 9.35 -9.22 -10.15
N TYR A 59 9.13 -10.33 -10.86
CA TYR A 59 9.40 -10.44 -12.29
C TYR A 59 8.19 -11.00 -13.02
N HIS A 60 7.93 -10.49 -14.22
CA HIS A 60 6.98 -11.08 -15.15
C HIS A 60 7.55 -12.39 -15.69
N ALA A 61 6.98 -13.52 -15.29
CA ALA A 61 7.49 -14.84 -15.55
C ALA A 61 7.77 -15.11 -17.05
N PRO A 62 6.83 -14.83 -18.00
CA PRO A 62 7.06 -15.14 -19.41
C PRO A 62 8.18 -14.32 -20.07
N SER A 63 8.45 -13.09 -19.59
CA SER A 63 9.46 -12.22 -20.22
C SER A 63 10.82 -12.22 -19.52
N ARG A 64 10.92 -12.92 -18.39
CA ARG A 64 12.10 -12.87 -17.53
C ARG A 64 13.38 -13.32 -18.23
N GLU A 65 13.34 -14.46 -18.87
CA GLU A 65 14.52 -15.06 -19.49
C GLU A 65 15.10 -14.17 -20.59
N LYS A 66 14.23 -13.58 -21.41
CA LYS A 66 14.64 -12.82 -22.60
C LYS A 66 14.93 -11.35 -22.33
N TYR A 67 14.21 -10.73 -21.38
CA TYR A 67 14.24 -9.27 -21.16
C TYR A 67 14.53 -8.88 -19.70
N GLY A 68 14.74 -9.84 -18.80
CA GLY A 68 14.84 -9.59 -17.37
C GLY A 68 13.48 -9.47 -16.68
N GLY A 69 12.48 -8.87 -17.32
CA GLY A 69 11.08 -8.84 -16.90
C GLY A 69 10.81 -8.24 -15.52
N GLU A 70 11.68 -7.37 -15.01
CA GLU A 70 11.54 -6.78 -13.68
C GLU A 70 10.30 -5.89 -13.60
N ILE A 71 9.41 -6.17 -12.63
CA ILE A 71 8.20 -5.38 -12.33
C ILE A 71 8.52 -4.33 -11.28
N GLY A 72 9.36 -4.68 -10.31
CA GLY A 72 9.78 -3.85 -9.20
C GLY A 72 10.11 -4.68 -7.97
N SER A 73 10.41 -4.01 -6.85
CA SER A 73 10.85 -4.68 -5.64
C SER A 73 10.19 -4.11 -4.40
N VAL A 74 9.86 -4.98 -3.44
CA VAL A 74 9.60 -4.57 -2.07
C VAL A 74 10.91 -4.57 -1.31
N VAL A 75 11.36 -3.42 -0.84
CA VAL A 75 12.55 -3.25 0.01
C VAL A 75 12.09 -3.08 1.45
N VAL A 76 12.70 -3.83 2.36
CA VAL A 76 12.37 -3.81 3.79
C VAL A 76 13.50 -3.16 4.56
N VAL A 77 13.23 -2.00 5.14
CA VAL A 77 14.19 -1.29 5.99
C VAL A 77 13.96 -1.66 7.44
N SER A 78 14.94 -2.33 8.04
CA SER A 78 14.92 -2.75 9.44
C SER A 78 16.31 -2.55 10.07
N PRO A 79 16.41 -1.88 11.21
CA PRO A 79 15.31 -1.26 11.97
C PRO A 79 14.71 -0.05 11.24
N ARG A 80 13.48 0.31 11.61
CA ARG A 80 12.77 1.44 10.99
C ARG A 80 13.54 2.77 11.06
N SER A 81 14.38 2.96 12.09
CA SER A 81 15.25 4.13 12.21
C SER A 81 16.23 4.28 11.04
N GLY A 82 16.60 3.19 10.39
CA GLY A 82 17.46 3.22 9.21
C GLY A 82 16.83 3.93 8.01
N PHE A 83 15.49 4.01 7.94
CA PHE A 83 14.79 4.78 6.91
C PHE A 83 15.12 6.27 6.98
N PHE A 84 15.31 6.82 8.17
CA PHE A 84 15.60 8.24 8.40
C PHE A 84 17.05 8.65 8.11
N SER A 85 17.88 7.74 7.62
CA SER A 85 19.28 8.03 7.23
C SER A 85 19.43 8.82 5.93
N GLY A 86 18.31 9.07 5.21
CA GLY A 86 18.31 9.79 3.93
C GLY A 86 18.68 8.91 2.72
N HIS A 87 19.04 7.64 2.93
CA HIS A 87 19.44 6.74 1.83
C HIS A 87 18.29 6.40 0.86
N TYR A 88 17.04 6.60 1.28
CA TYR A 88 15.83 6.25 0.53
C TYR A 88 15.05 7.49 0.06
N ASP A 89 15.66 8.65 0.06
CA ASP A 89 15.05 9.92 -0.39
C ASP A 89 14.98 10.03 -1.92
N ASP A 90 15.42 9.00 -2.63
CA ASP A 90 15.32 8.90 -4.08
C ASP A 90 13.87 8.65 -4.51
N MET A 91 13.44 9.28 -5.60
CA MET A 91 12.12 9.11 -6.21
C MET A 91 11.83 7.66 -6.65
N ALA A 92 12.87 6.82 -6.76
CA ALA A 92 12.71 5.39 -7.02
C ALA A 92 12.04 4.63 -5.88
N TYR A 93 12.06 5.15 -4.65
CA TYR A 93 11.50 4.49 -3.47
C TYR A 93 10.23 5.19 -2.99
N GLN A 94 9.18 4.42 -2.77
CA GLN A 94 7.92 4.92 -2.24
C GLN A 94 7.43 4.06 -1.08
N ILE A 95 7.02 4.68 0.03
CA ILE A 95 6.48 3.95 1.19
C ILE A 95 5.15 3.30 0.80
N ILE A 96 5.05 1.99 1.02
CA ILE A 96 3.82 1.21 0.81
C ILE A 96 3.18 0.76 2.12
N ALA A 97 3.98 0.45 3.15
CA ALA A 97 3.48 0.13 4.49
C ALA A 97 4.53 0.41 5.56
N ILE A 98 4.06 0.51 6.81
CA ILE A 98 4.90 0.67 8.01
C ILE A 98 4.52 -0.43 8.99
N GLY A 99 5.50 -1.17 9.47
CA GLY A 99 5.39 -2.15 10.53
C GLY A 99 6.06 -1.70 11.83
N LYS A 100 5.97 -2.49 12.89
CA LYS A 100 6.45 -2.16 14.24
C LYS A 100 7.92 -1.69 14.27
N ASN A 101 8.78 -2.33 13.53
CA ASN A 101 10.21 -1.96 13.43
C ASN A 101 10.73 -2.02 12.00
N ARG A 102 9.85 -1.86 11.03
CA ARG A 102 10.17 -2.01 9.60
C ARG A 102 9.42 -0.96 8.80
N VAL A 103 10.05 -0.50 7.72
CA VAL A 103 9.40 0.29 6.66
C VAL A 103 9.48 -0.53 5.38
N PHE A 104 8.34 -0.66 4.71
CA PHE A 104 8.23 -1.37 3.43
C PHE A 104 8.15 -0.34 2.31
N LEU A 105 9.10 -0.41 1.41
CA LEU A 105 9.23 0.51 0.29
C LEU A 105 8.99 -0.25 -1.01
N TRP A 106 8.31 0.37 -1.95
CA TRP A 106 8.32 -0.06 -3.34
C TRP A 106 9.47 0.63 -4.06
N LYS A 107 10.32 -0.15 -4.68
CA LYS A 107 11.36 0.33 -5.57
C LYS A 107 10.92 0.12 -7.02
N THR A 108 10.82 1.22 -7.76
CA THR A 108 10.54 1.18 -9.19
C THR A 108 11.73 0.58 -9.94
N PRO A 109 11.51 -0.31 -10.93
CA PRO A 109 12.61 -0.93 -11.67
C PRO A 109 13.42 0.11 -12.45
N GLY A 110 14.73 -0.05 -12.46
CA GLY A 110 15.64 0.79 -13.24
C GLY A 110 15.74 0.39 -14.72
N GLY A 111 15.13 -0.73 -15.11
CA GLY A 111 15.18 -1.30 -16.46
C GLY A 111 14.53 -2.68 -16.50
N GLY A 112 14.80 -3.46 -17.56
CA GLY A 112 14.31 -4.84 -17.65
C GLY A 112 12.89 -5.00 -18.21
N ALA A 113 12.21 -3.90 -18.57
CA ALA A 113 10.94 -3.97 -19.28
C ALA A 113 11.15 -4.43 -20.73
N PRO A 114 10.28 -5.32 -21.27
CA PRO A 114 10.30 -5.65 -22.68
C PRO A 114 10.13 -4.39 -23.55
N THR A 115 11.00 -4.20 -24.53
CA THR A 115 10.96 -3.05 -25.44
C THR A 115 10.11 -3.30 -26.68
N GLY A 116 9.61 -4.53 -26.88
CA GLY A 116 8.77 -4.96 -27.99
C GLY A 116 8.50 -6.46 -27.98
N GLY A 117 7.71 -6.92 -28.95
CA GLY A 117 7.39 -8.33 -29.14
C GLY A 117 6.21 -8.84 -28.30
N ASP A 118 6.02 -10.16 -28.32
CA ASP A 118 4.83 -10.85 -27.81
C ASP A 118 4.59 -10.67 -26.29
N PHE A 119 5.62 -10.27 -25.54
CA PHE A 119 5.53 -10.11 -24.08
C PHE A 119 5.16 -8.70 -23.63
N LEU A 120 5.23 -7.70 -24.51
CA LEU A 120 5.08 -6.29 -24.10
C LEU A 120 3.71 -6.00 -23.47
N ASP A 121 2.65 -6.46 -24.11
CA ASP A 121 1.28 -6.19 -23.65
C ASP A 121 0.97 -6.96 -22.35
N ALA A 122 1.41 -8.22 -22.28
CA ALA A 122 1.27 -9.01 -21.06
C ALA A 122 2.08 -8.41 -19.90
N PHE A 123 3.31 -7.97 -20.15
CA PHE A 123 4.13 -7.28 -19.17
C PHE A 123 3.47 -5.99 -18.68
N LYS A 124 2.99 -5.13 -19.61
CA LYS A 124 2.29 -3.88 -19.25
C LYS A 124 1.05 -4.14 -18.41
N ARG A 125 0.24 -5.15 -18.80
CA ARG A 125 -0.93 -5.55 -18.04
C ARG A 125 -0.56 -5.95 -16.62
N VAL A 126 0.42 -6.86 -16.45
CA VAL A 126 0.87 -7.35 -15.14
C VAL A 126 1.50 -6.22 -14.33
N SER A 127 2.43 -5.45 -14.90
CA SER A 127 3.12 -4.37 -14.19
C SER A 127 2.18 -3.25 -13.74
N SER A 128 1.15 -2.91 -14.52
CA SER A 128 0.16 -1.89 -14.15
C SER A 128 -0.67 -2.28 -12.92
N THR A 129 -0.82 -3.57 -12.64
CA THR A 129 -1.53 -4.04 -11.43
C THR A 129 -0.71 -3.87 -10.15
N PHE A 130 0.63 -3.71 -10.26
CA PHE A 130 1.50 -3.34 -9.15
C PHE A 130 1.50 -1.81 -8.91
N SER A 131 0.36 -1.18 -9.08
CA SER A 131 0.17 0.24 -8.78
C SER A 131 0.34 0.51 -7.28
N MET A 132 0.74 1.74 -6.93
CA MET A 132 0.89 2.14 -5.53
C MET A 132 -0.38 1.95 -4.71
N GLU A 133 -1.55 2.11 -5.33
CA GLU A 133 -2.84 1.87 -4.68
C GLU A 133 -3.01 0.39 -4.31
N ASN A 134 -2.76 -0.52 -5.25
CA ASN A 134 -2.87 -1.96 -5.01
C ASN A 134 -1.82 -2.46 -4.03
N LEU A 135 -0.58 -1.95 -4.13
CA LEU A 135 0.50 -2.30 -3.22
C LEU A 135 0.19 -1.88 -1.77
N ARG A 136 -0.29 -0.64 -1.57
CA ARG A 136 -0.67 -0.14 -0.25
C ARG A 136 -1.87 -0.87 0.36
N LYS A 137 -2.81 -1.29 -0.47
CA LYS A 137 -3.97 -2.09 -0.01
C LYS A 137 -3.60 -3.54 0.25
N GLY A 138 -2.71 -4.09 -0.57
CA GLY A 138 -2.40 -5.51 -0.58
C GLY A 138 -1.26 -5.93 0.34
N LEU A 139 -0.34 -5.03 0.72
CA LEU A 139 0.76 -5.37 1.62
C LEU A 139 0.32 -5.27 3.08
N VAL A 140 0.46 -6.38 3.80
CA VAL A 140 0.11 -6.49 5.22
C VAL A 140 1.36 -6.89 6.01
N PRO A 141 1.89 -6.01 6.88
CA PRO A 141 2.96 -6.36 7.80
C PRO A 141 2.52 -7.45 8.77
N ALA A 142 3.37 -8.45 9.04
CA ALA A 142 3.12 -9.48 10.04
C ALA A 142 3.03 -8.89 11.47
N GLN A 143 3.74 -7.79 11.70
CA GLN A 143 3.65 -7.01 12.93
C GLN A 143 3.30 -5.57 12.55
N PRO A 144 2.03 -5.15 12.70
CA PRO A 144 1.63 -3.77 12.51
C PRO A 144 2.37 -2.87 13.50
N ASP A 145 2.54 -1.61 13.15
CA ASP A 145 3.31 -0.66 13.95
C ASP A 145 2.64 -0.28 15.27
N GLY A 146 1.36 -0.54 15.41
CA GLY A 146 0.57 -0.13 16.57
C GLY A 146 0.38 1.38 16.68
N TRP A 147 0.71 2.11 15.61
CA TRP A 147 0.51 3.56 15.57
C TRP A 147 -0.96 3.91 15.45
N PRO A 148 -1.38 5.04 16.01
CA PRO A 148 -2.75 5.49 15.93
C PRO A 148 -3.19 5.67 14.47
N LYS A 149 -4.42 5.26 14.17
CA LYS A 149 -5.02 5.52 12.86
C LYS A 149 -5.30 7.01 12.71
N LEU A 150 -5.00 7.56 11.53
CA LEU A 150 -5.31 8.94 11.21
C LEU A 150 -6.73 9.06 10.64
N GLN A 151 -7.45 10.11 11.03
CA GLN A 151 -8.71 10.49 10.38
C GLN A 151 -8.41 11.15 9.05
N THR A 152 -8.72 10.49 7.95
CA THR A 152 -8.47 11.01 6.60
C THR A 152 -9.59 11.91 6.07
N VAL A 153 -10.73 12.01 6.79
CA VAL A 153 -11.99 12.59 6.28
C VAL A 153 -12.18 14.09 6.62
N ARG A 154 -11.36 14.66 7.51
CA ARG A 154 -11.56 16.05 7.99
C ARG A 154 -10.40 16.96 7.61
N HIS A 155 -10.15 17.17 6.33
CA HIS A 155 -9.02 18.00 5.87
C HIS A 155 -9.05 19.44 6.38
N LEU A 156 -10.25 20.03 6.58
CA LEU A 156 -10.36 21.43 6.97
C LEU A 156 -10.11 21.66 8.47
N ALA A 157 -10.25 20.61 9.29
CA ALA A 157 -10.12 20.74 10.74
C ALA A 157 -8.66 20.89 11.22
N TYR A 158 -7.68 20.61 10.36
CA TYR A 158 -6.26 20.70 10.72
C TYR A 158 -5.48 21.85 10.06
N LEU A 159 -6.15 22.67 9.26
CA LEU A 159 -5.51 23.85 8.70
C LEU A 159 -5.40 24.93 9.78
N PRO A 160 -4.23 25.55 9.99
CA PRO A 160 -4.10 26.65 10.91
C PRO A 160 -4.91 27.85 10.40
N VAL A 161 -5.84 28.33 11.23
CA VAL A 161 -6.74 29.42 10.89
C VAL A 161 -6.49 30.57 11.87
N SER A 162 -6.31 31.78 11.36
CA SER A 162 -6.24 33.00 12.17
C SER A 162 -7.22 34.02 11.63
N GLY A 163 -8.13 34.47 12.52
CA GLY A 163 -9.18 35.39 12.11
C GLY A 163 -10.17 34.82 11.08
N GLY A 164 -10.39 33.51 11.09
CA GLY A 164 -11.29 32.84 10.15
C GLY A 164 -10.68 32.58 8.75
N LEU A 165 -9.42 32.92 8.54
CA LEU A 165 -8.73 32.75 7.25
C LEU A 165 -7.58 31.75 7.36
N ALA A 166 -7.55 30.78 6.46
CA ALA A 166 -6.39 29.91 6.28
C ALA A 166 -5.21 30.70 5.69
N ARG A 167 -4.01 30.47 6.21
CA ARG A 167 -2.79 31.14 5.76
C ARG A 167 -1.82 30.12 5.14
N PRO A 168 -2.06 29.68 3.90
CA PRO A 168 -1.33 28.56 3.27
C PRO A 168 0.17 28.85 3.08
N ASN A 169 0.56 30.12 3.01
CA ASN A 169 1.96 30.53 2.79
C ASN A 169 2.66 31.03 4.07
N ALA A 170 2.02 30.93 5.22
CA ALA A 170 2.66 31.30 6.49
C ALA A 170 3.60 30.16 6.96
N PRO A 171 4.74 30.51 7.60
CA PRO A 171 5.57 29.49 8.25
C PRO A 171 4.78 28.74 9.29
N LEU A 172 4.85 27.41 9.26
CA LEU A 172 4.21 26.53 10.22
C LEU A 172 5.09 26.43 11.47
N THR A 173 4.54 26.70 12.64
CA THR A 173 5.22 26.49 13.91
C THR A 173 5.18 25.01 14.30
N ARG A 174 6.10 24.59 15.18
CA ARG A 174 6.11 23.21 15.72
C ARG A 174 4.81 22.88 16.46
N GLY A 175 4.26 23.87 17.20
CA GLY A 175 2.99 23.72 17.92
C GLY A 175 1.80 23.54 16.96
N GLU A 176 1.70 24.35 15.92
CA GLU A 176 0.66 24.21 14.89
C GLU A 176 0.76 22.86 14.19
N LEU A 177 1.97 22.40 13.84
CA LEU A 177 2.16 21.07 13.27
C LEU A 177 1.69 19.97 14.22
N ALA A 178 2.05 20.05 15.50
CA ALA A 178 1.61 19.07 16.49
C ALA A 178 0.08 19.06 16.64
N GLN A 179 -0.55 20.24 16.67
CA GLN A 179 -2.00 20.39 16.73
C GLN A 179 -2.69 19.81 15.48
N MET A 180 -2.13 20.04 14.29
CA MET A 180 -2.64 19.46 13.05
C MET A 180 -2.60 17.93 13.10
N LEU A 181 -1.45 17.35 13.50
CA LEU A 181 -1.28 15.90 13.61
C LEU A 181 -2.23 15.31 14.66
N TYR A 182 -2.37 15.95 15.83
CA TYR A 182 -3.30 15.51 16.85
C TYR A 182 -4.76 15.54 16.37
N THR A 183 -5.15 16.55 15.59
CA THR A 183 -6.49 16.65 15.02
C THR A 183 -6.81 15.54 14.04
N LEU A 184 -5.78 15.00 13.34
CA LEU A 184 -5.92 13.88 12.41
C LEU A 184 -6.11 12.53 13.12
N LEU A 185 -5.82 12.42 14.42
CA LEU A 185 -6.01 11.17 15.15
C LEU A 185 -7.48 10.84 15.32
N ASP A 186 -7.80 9.55 15.26
CA ASP A 186 -9.13 9.04 15.65
C ASP A 186 -9.39 9.30 17.15
N ALA A 187 -10.65 9.46 17.52
CA ALA A 187 -11.05 9.76 18.89
C ALA A 187 -10.49 8.73 19.91
N GLY A 188 -10.47 7.44 19.54
CA GLY A 188 -9.92 6.38 20.38
C GLY A 188 -8.40 6.42 20.56
N ASN A 189 -7.70 7.25 19.81
CA ASN A 189 -6.24 7.42 19.89
C ASN A 189 -5.83 8.76 20.53
N LYS A 190 -6.82 9.59 20.89
CA LYS A 190 -6.58 10.83 21.64
C LYS A 190 -6.54 10.51 23.11
N ALA A 191 -5.47 10.92 23.79
CA ALA A 191 -5.40 10.78 25.24
C ALA A 191 -6.39 11.72 25.92
N ASP A 192 -7.12 11.21 26.94
CA ASP A 192 -8.01 12.04 27.76
C ASP A 192 -7.21 13.00 28.64
N SER A 193 -5.98 12.60 29.00
CA SER A 193 -5.02 13.45 29.71
C SER A 193 -3.61 13.09 29.24
N TYR A 194 -2.88 14.06 28.75
CA TYR A 194 -1.49 13.91 28.36
C TYR A 194 -0.58 14.77 29.21
N ARG A 195 0.40 14.17 29.88
CA ARG A 195 1.41 14.91 30.61
C ARG A 195 2.51 15.34 29.65
N VAL A 196 2.61 16.64 29.41
CA VAL A 196 3.62 17.19 28.51
C VAL A 196 5.02 17.00 29.13
N PRO A 197 5.91 16.23 28.47
CA PRO A 197 7.25 15.96 29.02
C PRO A 197 8.24 17.11 28.80
N PHE A 198 7.83 18.18 28.09
CA PHE A 198 8.70 19.28 27.71
C PHE A 198 8.38 20.53 28.53
N SER A 199 9.39 21.09 29.21
CA SER A 199 9.25 22.27 30.07
C SER A 199 8.94 23.55 29.30
N ASP A 200 9.29 23.62 28.01
CA ASP A 200 9.09 24.78 27.15
C ASP A 200 7.67 24.88 26.56
N THR A 201 6.84 23.87 26.77
CA THR A 201 5.45 23.85 26.29
C THR A 201 4.43 24.23 27.38
N ALA A 202 4.88 24.41 28.62
CA ALA A 202 4.00 24.78 29.74
C ALA A 202 3.32 26.14 29.44
N GLY A 203 1.98 26.16 29.54
CA GLY A 203 1.17 27.35 29.29
C GLY A 203 0.97 27.70 27.80
N LYS A 204 1.34 26.81 26.88
CA LYS A 204 1.04 26.94 25.45
C LYS A 204 -0.19 26.13 25.07
N ASP A 205 -0.93 26.59 24.05
CA ASP A 205 -2.15 25.92 23.55
C ASP A 205 -1.88 24.46 23.08
N CYS A 206 -0.65 24.13 22.78
CA CYS A 206 -0.21 22.78 22.42
C CYS A 206 0.06 21.85 23.63
N ALA A 207 -0.15 22.32 24.86
CA ALA A 207 0.08 21.57 26.08
C ALA A 207 -1.18 20.82 26.58
N GLN A 208 -2.32 20.93 25.86
CA GLN A 208 -3.59 20.27 26.19
C GLN A 208 -3.80 18.99 25.39
#